data_bce2dcfaefaebfb9cdcf9a86489436b4
#
_entry.id   bce2dcfaefaebfb9cdcf9a86489436b4
#
_cell.length_a   1.000
_cell.length_b   1.000
_cell.length_c   1.000
_cell.angle_alpha   90.00
_cell.angle_beta   90.00
_cell.angle_gamma   90.00
#
_symmetry.space_group_name_H-M   'P 1'
#
loop_
_entity.id
_entity.type
_entity.pdbx_description
1 polymer ?
#
loop_
_entity_poly.entity_id
_entity_poly.type
_entity_poly.pdbx_seq_one_letter_code
_entity_poly.pdbx_strand_id
1 'polypeptide(L)'
;MTKVVKFGGSSLASAEQFAKVGKIIHADKERRYVVPSAPGKRNSKDTKVTDMLYACYDLVEKDEDFRVMLMKIKDRYDTIINGLNLKLSLEEEFKKISENFKNKAGVDYAASRGEYLNGIIMANYLGYEFVDAAEVIFFDEDGNFMPEKTDKVLSLSLIHISEATRRS
;
A
#
# COMPACT_ATOMS: atom_id res chain seq x y z
N MET A 1 15.80 17.21 -11.64
CA MET A 1 15.77 17.05 -10.15
C MET A 1 14.79 15.95 -9.81
N THR A 2 15.20 14.93 -9.04
CA THR A 2 14.28 13.83 -8.68
C THR A 2 13.14 14.31 -7.77
N LYS A 3 11.92 13.88 -8.06
CA LYS A 3 10.70 14.27 -7.33
C LYS A 3 10.10 13.07 -6.61
N VAL A 4 9.68 13.29 -5.36
CA VAL A 4 8.82 12.39 -4.60
C VAL A 4 7.38 12.91 -4.73
N VAL A 5 6.45 12.04 -5.09
CA VAL A 5 5.03 12.39 -5.25
C VAL A 5 4.15 11.52 -4.37
N LYS A 6 3.22 12.14 -3.66
CA LYS A 6 2.23 11.44 -2.83
C LYS A 6 0.85 11.58 -3.43
N PHE A 7 0.11 10.46 -3.45
CA PHE A 7 -1.29 10.43 -3.87
C PHE A 7 -2.18 9.96 -2.73
N GLY A 8 -3.19 10.78 -2.42
CA GLY A 8 -4.17 10.47 -1.38
C GLY A 8 -5.21 9.42 -1.82
N GLY A 9 -5.94 8.87 -0.84
CA GLY A 9 -6.86 7.75 -1.07
C GLY A 9 -7.96 8.02 -2.10
N SER A 10 -8.50 9.24 -2.18
CA SER A 10 -9.50 9.59 -3.20
C SER A 10 -8.97 9.51 -4.63
N SER A 11 -7.68 9.83 -4.82
CA SER A 11 -7.00 9.70 -6.12
C SER A 11 -6.67 8.25 -6.48
N LEU A 12 -6.87 7.30 -5.57
CA LEU A 12 -6.55 5.88 -5.70
C LEU A 12 -7.77 4.98 -5.38
N ALA A 13 -8.98 5.55 -5.40
CA ALA A 13 -10.19 4.85 -4.99
C ALA A 13 -10.69 3.82 -6.01
N SER A 14 -10.27 3.89 -7.27
CA SER A 14 -10.71 3.01 -8.36
C SER A 14 -9.64 2.90 -9.46
N ALA A 15 -9.80 1.91 -10.34
CA ALA A 15 -8.92 1.73 -11.50
C ALA A 15 -8.84 2.98 -12.39
N GLU A 16 -9.96 3.69 -12.60
CA GLU A 16 -9.98 4.94 -13.36
C GLU A 16 -9.10 6.02 -12.71
N GLN A 17 -9.15 6.14 -11.39
CA GLN A 17 -8.32 7.10 -10.65
C GLN A 17 -6.85 6.71 -10.72
N PHE A 18 -6.52 5.41 -10.57
CA PHE A 18 -5.17 4.91 -10.81
C PHE A 18 -4.65 5.26 -12.20
N ALA A 19 -5.47 5.09 -13.24
CA ALA A 19 -5.10 5.43 -14.61
C ALA A 19 -4.79 6.93 -14.77
N LYS A 20 -5.54 7.82 -14.11
CA LYS A 20 -5.25 9.27 -14.09
C LYS A 20 -3.92 9.56 -13.38
N VAL A 21 -3.70 8.92 -12.22
CA VAL A 21 -2.44 9.05 -11.46
C VAL A 21 -1.26 8.56 -12.29
N GLY A 22 -1.37 7.41 -12.97
CA GLY A 22 -0.34 6.90 -13.86
C GLY A 22 0.03 7.89 -14.95
N LYS A 23 -0.96 8.50 -15.61
CA LYS A 23 -0.72 9.57 -16.61
C LYS A 23 0.04 10.76 -16.01
N ILE A 24 -0.32 11.19 -14.80
CA ILE A 24 0.36 12.29 -14.11
C ILE A 24 1.81 11.90 -13.81
N ILE A 25 2.08 10.68 -13.35
CA ILE A 25 3.44 10.23 -13.02
C ILE A 25 4.29 10.16 -14.30
N HIS A 26 3.78 9.51 -15.36
CA HIS A 26 4.51 9.35 -16.61
C HIS A 26 4.72 10.66 -17.40
N ALA A 27 3.91 11.69 -17.15
CA ALA A 27 4.10 13.00 -17.77
C ALA A 27 5.38 13.73 -17.36
N ASP A 28 6.07 13.27 -16.31
CA ASP A 28 7.30 13.86 -15.83
C ASP A 28 8.26 12.79 -15.30
N LYS A 29 9.33 12.52 -16.03
CA LYS A 29 10.34 11.49 -15.70
C LYS A 29 11.10 11.75 -14.39
N GLU A 30 10.98 12.95 -13.83
CA GLU A 30 11.57 13.28 -12.53
C GLU A 30 10.73 12.74 -11.35
N ARG A 31 9.47 12.34 -11.56
CA ARG A 31 8.58 11.72 -10.55
C ARG A 31 8.92 10.25 -10.38
N ARG A 32 10.04 10.01 -9.70
CA ARG A 32 10.62 8.67 -9.59
C ARG A 32 10.18 7.91 -8.35
N TYR A 33 9.81 8.61 -7.29
CA TYR A 33 9.36 8.00 -6.04
C TYR A 33 7.90 8.33 -5.80
N VAL A 34 7.10 7.29 -5.66
CA VAL A 34 5.65 7.39 -5.52
C VAL A 34 5.21 6.82 -4.19
N VAL A 35 4.46 7.60 -3.41
CA VAL A 35 3.92 7.21 -2.10
C VAL A 35 2.39 7.15 -2.21
N PRO A 36 1.80 5.97 -2.41
CA PRO A 36 0.36 5.81 -2.49
C PRO A 36 -0.25 5.65 -1.10
N SER A 37 -1.39 6.29 -0.84
CA SER A 37 -2.25 5.97 0.29
C SER A 37 -3.14 4.76 -0.02
N ALA A 38 -3.77 4.17 1.01
CA ALA A 38 -4.83 3.19 0.84
C ALA A 38 -5.98 3.73 -0.01
N PRO A 39 -6.76 2.88 -0.71
CA PRO A 39 -7.89 3.32 -1.51
C PRO A 39 -8.97 4.04 -0.67
N GLY A 40 -9.31 5.25 -1.09
CA GLY A 40 -10.36 6.06 -0.48
C GLY A 40 -11.78 5.66 -0.91
N LYS A 41 -12.74 6.52 -0.65
CA LYS A 41 -14.14 6.35 -1.08
C LYS A 41 -14.27 6.56 -2.59
N ARG A 42 -15.02 5.67 -3.26
CA ARG A 42 -15.41 5.80 -4.68
C ARG A 42 -16.56 6.80 -4.86
N ASN A 43 -17.40 6.93 -3.83
CA ASN A 43 -18.53 7.84 -3.77
C ASN A 43 -18.89 8.17 -2.31
N SER A 44 -19.87 9.03 -2.08
CA SER A 44 -20.27 9.50 -0.74
C SER A 44 -20.78 8.40 0.20
N LYS A 45 -21.29 7.29 -0.34
CA LYS A 45 -21.85 6.16 0.43
C LYS A 45 -20.81 5.07 0.67
N ASP A 46 -19.61 5.17 0.10
CA ASP A 46 -18.56 4.18 0.21
C ASP A 46 -17.74 4.36 1.50
N THR A 47 -16.99 3.32 1.88
CA THR A 47 -16.11 3.32 3.04
C THR A 47 -14.65 3.30 2.56
N LYS A 48 -13.76 4.02 3.24
CA LYS A 48 -12.33 3.95 2.97
C LYS A 48 -11.79 2.58 3.35
N VAL A 49 -10.80 2.09 2.62
CA VAL A 49 -10.17 0.80 2.96
C VAL A 49 -9.54 0.82 4.35
N THR A 50 -8.94 1.92 4.77
CA THR A 50 -8.38 2.05 6.13
C THR A 50 -9.47 1.88 7.20
N ASP A 51 -10.65 2.52 7.02
CA ASP A 51 -11.78 2.36 7.95
C ASP A 51 -12.30 0.91 7.95
N MET A 52 -12.27 0.23 6.80
CA MET A 52 -12.64 -1.19 6.70
C MET A 52 -11.63 -2.09 7.43
N LEU A 53 -10.34 -1.77 7.36
CA LEU A 53 -9.29 -2.51 8.08
C LEU A 53 -9.42 -2.36 9.59
N TYR A 54 -9.69 -1.14 10.08
CA TYR A 54 -9.98 -0.92 11.50
C TYR A 54 -11.20 -1.72 11.95
N ALA A 55 -12.30 -1.65 11.22
CA ALA A 55 -13.51 -2.42 11.54
C ALA A 55 -13.27 -3.93 11.49
N CYS A 56 -12.43 -4.41 10.55
CA CYS A 56 -12.04 -5.81 10.46
C CYS A 56 -11.23 -6.25 11.68
N TYR A 57 -10.28 -5.40 12.12
CA TYR A 57 -9.45 -5.74 13.28
C TYR A 57 -10.21 -5.61 14.61
N ASP A 58 -11.20 -4.73 14.72
CA ASP A 58 -12.11 -4.67 15.87
C ASP A 58 -12.87 -6.00 16.09
N LEU A 59 -13.22 -6.72 15.01
CA LEU A 59 -13.76 -8.08 15.10
C LEU A 59 -12.73 -9.07 15.66
N VAL A 60 -11.46 -8.94 15.24
CA VAL A 60 -10.36 -9.78 15.78
C VAL A 60 -10.17 -9.57 17.28
N GLU A 61 -10.20 -8.33 17.75
CA GLU A 61 -10.07 -8.01 19.18
C GLU A 61 -11.22 -8.57 20.03
N LYS A 62 -12.42 -8.65 19.44
CA LYS A 62 -13.63 -9.21 20.05
C LYS A 62 -13.74 -10.74 19.91
N ASP A 63 -12.74 -11.39 19.33
CA ASP A 63 -12.76 -12.82 18.99
C ASP A 63 -13.96 -13.23 18.09
N GLU A 64 -14.42 -12.28 17.25
CA GLU A 64 -15.49 -12.47 16.26
C GLU A 64 -14.94 -12.87 14.89
N ASP A 65 -15.82 -13.38 14.02
CA ASP A 65 -15.41 -13.79 12.66
C ASP A 65 -15.15 -12.59 11.73
N PHE A 66 -13.90 -12.31 11.46
CA PHE A 66 -13.44 -11.22 10.61
C PHE A 66 -13.36 -11.57 9.10
N ARG A 67 -13.48 -12.85 8.73
CA ARG A 67 -13.19 -13.33 7.36
C ARG A 67 -14.07 -12.66 6.31
N VAL A 68 -15.35 -12.46 6.59
CA VAL A 68 -16.27 -11.80 5.65
C VAL A 68 -15.86 -10.35 5.40
N MET A 69 -15.41 -9.63 6.43
CA MET A 69 -14.93 -8.25 6.27
C MET A 69 -13.61 -8.22 5.49
N LEU A 70 -12.69 -9.13 5.77
CA LEU A 70 -11.42 -9.24 5.06
C LEU A 70 -11.63 -9.57 3.57
N MET A 71 -12.60 -10.42 3.23
CA MET A 71 -13.01 -10.69 1.84
C MET A 71 -13.51 -9.42 1.14
N LYS A 72 -14.34 -8.60 1.79
CA LYS A 72 -14.81 -7.32 1.22
C LYS A 72 -13.65 -6.37 0.94
N ILE A 73 -12.63 -6.36 1.79
CA ILE A 73 -11.41 -5.56 1.56
C ILE A 73 -10.67 -6.12 0.35
N LYS A 74 -10.51 -7.44 0.25
CA LYS A 74 -9.89 -8.09 -0.91
C LYS A 74 -10.61 -7.74 -2.21
N ASP A 75 -11.92 -7.81 -2.24
CA ASP A 75 -12.74 -7.48 -3.41
C ASP A 75 -12.53 -6.03 -3.90
N ARG A 76 -12.25 -5.10 -2.97
CA ARG A 76 -11.91 -3.70 -3.33
C ARG A 76 -10.61 -3.64 -4.14
N TYR A 77 -9.59 -4.37 -3.73
CA TYR A 77 -8.31 -4.43 -4.44
C TYR A 77 -8.41 -5.22 -5.73
N ASP A 78 -9.10 -6.36 -5.73
CA ASP A 78 -9.32 -7.16 -6.94
C ASP A 78 -10.07 -6.36 -8.01
N THR A 79 -11.04 -5.52 -7.62
CA THR A 79 -11.74 -4.62 -8.55
C THR A 79 -10.76 -3.63 -9.19
N ILE A 80 -9.80 -3.08 -8.44
CA ILE A 80 -8.78 -2.17 -8.99
C ILE A 80 -7.84 -2.94 -9.94
N ILE A 81 -7.33 -4.09 -9.52
CA ILE A 81 -6.41 -4.93 -10.29
C ILE A 81 -7.05 -5.32 -11.62
N ASN A 82 -8.29 -5.82 -11.58
CA ASN A 82 -9.04 -6.23 -12.77
C ASN A 82 -9.34 -5.04 -13.69
N GLY A 83 -9.74 -3.90 -13.13
CA GLY A 83 -10.02 -2.68 -13.89
C GLY A 83 -8.79 -2.07 -14.58
N LEU A 84 -7.60 -2.36 -14.05
CA LEU A 84 -6.31 -2.00 -14.65
C LEU A 84 -5.75 -3.08 -15.58
N ASN A 85 -6.43 -4.22 -15.73
CA ASN A 85 -5.98 -5.39 -16.50
C ASN A 85 -4.60 -5.93 -16.07
N LEU A 86 -4.29 -5.89 -14.77
CA LEU A 86 -3.01 -6.36 -14.25
C LEU A 86 -3.01 -7.88 -14.07
N LYS A 87 -1.86 -8.50 -14.37
CA LYS A 87 -1.60 -9.91 -14.05
C LYS A 87 -0.99 -10.03 -12.65
N LEU A 88 -1.73 -9.55 -11.67
CA LEU A 88 -1.32 -9.51 -10.26
C LEU A 88 -2.38 -10.21 -9.42
N SER A 89 -1.95 -11.02 -8.45
CA SER A 89 -2.80 -11.58 -7.41
C SER A 89 -2.27 -11.17 -6.04
N LEU A 90 -3.15 -10.74 -5.16
CA LEU A 90 -2.84 -10.44 -3.75
C LEU A 90 -3.26 -11.59 -2.82
N GLU A 91 -3.57 -12.77 -3.35
CA GLU A 91 -4.07 -13.92 -2.57
C GLU A 91 -3.12 -14.30 -1.44
N GLU A 92 -1.82 -14.40 -1.73
CA GLU A 92 -0.82 -14.75 -0.72
C GLU A 92 -0.67 -13.67 0.36
N GLU A 93 -0.80 -12.39 -0.02
CA GLU A 93 -0.77 -11.29 0.94
C GLU A 93 -1.99 -11.31 1.86
N PHE A 94 -3.18 -11.59 1.34
CA PHE A 94 -4.39 -11.74 2.15
C PHE A 94 -4.34 -12.97 3.07
N LYS A 95 -3.70 -14.08 2.66
CA LYS A 95 -3.42 -15.22 3.54
C LYS A 95 -2.54 -14.80 4.72
N LYS A 96 -1.42 -14.12 4.46
CA LYS A 96 -0.52 -13.59 5.50
C LYS A 96 -1.25 -12.64 6.45
N ILE A 97 -2.06 -11.73 5.92
CA ILE A 97 -2.87 -10.80 6.74
C ILE A 97 -3.83 -11.58 7.63
N SER A 98 -4.54 -12.58 7.07
CA SER A 98 -5.46 -13.43 7.84
C SER A 98 -4.77 -14.18 8.98
N GLU A 99 -3.57 -14.72 8.73
CA GLU A 99 -2.76 -15.38 9.75
C GLU A 99 -2.30 -14.42 10.84
N ASN A 100 -1.81 -13.25 10.47
CA ASN A 100 -1.40 -12.21 11.41
C ASN A 100 -2.59 -11.68 12.24
N PHE A 101 -3.77 -11.58 11.65
CA PHE A 101 -4.99 -11.22 12.40
C PHE A 101 -5.37 -12.30 13.42
N LYS A 102 -5.31 -13.59 13.06
CA LYS A 102 -5.50 -14.69 14.02
C LYS A 102 -4.49 -14.64 15.19
N ASN A 103 -3.28 -14.18 14.90
CA ASN A 103 -2.22 -14.02 15.91
C ASN A 103 -2.27 -12.67 16.63
N LYS A 104 -3.33 -11.86 16.44
CA LYS A 104 -3.53 -10.56 17.07
C LYS A 104 -2.32 -9.61 16.90
N ALA A 105 -1.87 -9.44 15.64
CA ALA A 105 -0.67 -8.65 15.30
C ALA A 105 -0.74 -7.14 15.61
N GLY A 106 -1.88 -6.65 16.04
CA GLY A 106 -2.09 -5.26 16.46
C GLY A 106 -2.81 -4.39 15.43
N VAL A 107 -3.43 -3.32 15.94
CA VAL A 107 -4.22 -2.39 15.12
C VAL A 107 -3.35 -1.61 14.13
N ASP A 108 -2.11 -1.28 14.50
CA ASP A 108 -1.17 -0.58 13.61
C ASP A 108 -0.75 -1.45 12.42
N TYR A 109 -0.53 -2.74 12.67
CA TYR A 109 -0.33 -3.70 11.58
C TYR A 109 -1.53 -3.69 10.63
N ALA A 110 -2.74 -3.80 11.15
CA ALA A 110 -3.97 -3.81 10.33
C ALA A 110 -4.08 -2.53 9.48
N ALA A 111 -3.92 -1.36 10.10
CA ALA A 111 -4.00 -0.07 9.43
C ALA A 111 -2.97 0.05 8.29
N SER A 112 -1.73 -0.38 8.53
CA SER A 112 -0.64 -0.29 7.54
C SER A 112 -0.86 -1.15 6.30
N ARG A 113 -1.70 -2.19 6.37
CA ARG A 113 -1.95 -3.08 5.21
C ARG A 113 -2.65 -2.37 4.06
N GLY A 114 -3.37 -1.29 4.33
CA GLY A 114 -4.01 -0.50 3.28
C GLY A 114 -3.03 0.11 2.29
N GLU A 115 -2.04 0.81 2.80
CA GLU A 115 -0.96 1.41 2.01
C GLU A 115 -0.05 0.35 1.40
N TYR A 116 0.29 -0.69 2.16
CA TYR A 116 1.11 -1.81 1.71
C TYR A 116 0.54 -2.47 0.45
N LEU A 117 -0.71 -2.93 0.49
CA LEU A 117 -1.38 -3.58 -0.65
C LEU A 117 -1.51 -2.62 -1.85
N ASN A 118 -1.83 -1.37 -1.58
CA ASN A 118 -1.95 -0.37 -2.66
C ASN A 118 -0.60 -0.01 -3.28
N GLY A 119 0.47 -0.05 -2.49
CA GLY A 119 1.84 0.12 -2.95
C GLY A 119 2.26 -0.98 -3.93
N ILE A 120 1.93 -2.24 -3.64
CA ILE A 120 2.17 -3.38 -4.53
C ILE A 120 1.44 -3.18 -5.88
N ILE A 121 0.16 -2.80 -5.85
CA ILE A 121 -0.61 -2.54 -7.07
C ILE A 121 0.00 -1.38 -7.88
N MET A 122 0.34 -0.27 -7.20
CA MET A 122 0.92 0.90 -7.85
C MET A 122 2.27 0.57 -8.50
N ALA A 123 3.14 -0.15 -7.81
CA ALA A 123 4.44 -0.57 -8.34
C ALA A 123 4.25 -1.47 -9.58
N ASN A 124 3.36 -2.45 -9.51
CA ASN A 124 3.06 -3.33 -10.66
C ASN A 124 2.48 -2.54 -11.83
N TYR A 125 1.55 -1.61 -11.57
CA TYR A 125 0.91 -0.79 -12.61
C TYR A 125 1.90 0.15 -13.33
N LEU A 126 2.85 0.72 -12.60
CA LEU A 126 3.85 1.65 -13.16
C LEU A 126 5.08 0.93 -13.73
N GLY A 127 5.27 -0.36 -13.45
CA GLY A 127 6.52 -1.07 -13.71
C GLY A 127 7.66 -0.59 -12.80
N TYR A 128 7.34 -0.16 -11.58
CA TYR A 128 8.28 0.31 -10.57
C TYR A 128 8.59 -0.80 -9.57
N GLU A 129 9.71 -0.67 -8.88
CA GLU A 129 10.04 -1.54 -7.75
C GLU A 129 9.21 -1.14 -6.52
N PHE A 130 8.68 -2.14 -5.80
CA PHE A 130 7.99 -1.94 -4.55
C PHE A 130 8.99 -1.97 -3.39
N VAL A 131 8.91 -0.96 -2.53
CA VAL A 131 9.67 -0.89 -1.27
C VAL A 131 8.68 -0.87 -0.13
N ASP A 132 8.73 -1.88 0.74
CA ASP A 132 7.92 -1.91 1.95
C ASP A 132 8.45 -0.87 2.95
N ALA A 133 7.59 0.06 3.35
CA ALA A 133 7.93 1.08 4.35
C ALA A 133 8.41 0.47 5.68
N ALA A 134 7.89 -0.72 6.05
CA ALA A 134 8.29 -1.43 7.27
C ALA A 134 9.76 -1.88 7.26
N GLU A 135 10.36 -2.04 6.08
CA GLU A 135 11.76 -2.45 5.94
C GLU A 135 12.75 -1.28 5.97
N VAL A 136 12.26 -0.05 5.73
CA VAL A 136 13.12 1.12 5.53
C VAL A 136 12.84 2.28 6.47
N ILE A 137 11.72 2.29 7.18
CA ILE A 137 11.35 3.33 8.16
C ILE A 137 11.36 2.72 9.55
N PHE A 138 12.13 3.32 10.46
CA PHE A 138 12.36 2.77 11.79
C PHE A 138 11.86 3.71 12.88
N PHE A 139 11.31 3.08 13.92
CA PHE A 139 10.91 3.71 15.19
C PHE A 139 11.62 2.98 16.32
N ASP A 140 11.85 3.67 17.45
CA ASP A 140 12.36 3.06 18.68
C ASP A 140 11.23 2.36 19.46
N GLU A 141 11.58 1.79 20.62
CA GLU A 141 10.64 1.06 21.49
C GLU A 141 9.53 1.97 22.05
N ASP A 142 9.78 3.26 22.14
CA ASP A 142 8.82 4.27 22.59
C ASP A 142 7.96 4.85 21.43
N GLY A 143 8.18 4.37 20.19
CA GLY A 143 7.47 4.83 18.99
C GLY A 143 8.00 6.14 18.39
N ASN A 144 9.18 6.62 18.79
CA ASN A 144 9.78 7.80 18.20
C ASN A 144 10.48 7.44 16.89
N PHE A 145 10.34 8.30 15.89
CA PHE A 145 10.98 8.13 14.60
C PHE A 145 12.52 8.20 14.71
N MET A 146 13.20 7.23 14.07
CA MET A 146 14.67 7.13 14.03
C MET A 146 15.23 7.65 12.69
N PRO A 147 15.46 8.96 12.52
CA PRO A 147 15.83 9.55 11.24
C PRO A 147 17.14 9.02 10.68
N GLU A 148 18.19 8.93 11.50
CA GLU A 148 19.54 8.51 11.04
C GLU A 148 19.53 7.06 10.50
N LYS A 149 18.85 6.15 11.20
CA LYS A 149 18.72 4.76 10.76
C LYS A 149 17.88 4.65 9.50
N THR A 150 16.76 5.37 9.46
CA THR A 150 15.85 5.41 8.31
C THR A 150 16.57 5.98 7.09
N ASP A 151 17.23 7.11 7.19
CA ASP A 151 17.93 7.74 6.08
C ASP A 151 19.04 6.85 5.52
N LYS A 152 19.79 6.17 6.39
CA LYS A 152 20.83 5.22 5.98
C LYS A 152 20.28 4.04 5.18
N VAL A 153 19.22 3.38 5.70
CA VAL A 153 18.65 2.19 5.05
C VAL A 153 17.90 2.57 3.78
N LEU A 154 17.09 3.62 3.82
CA LEU A 154 16.33 4.09 2.66
C LEU A 154 17.27 4.55 1.53
N SER A 155 18.34 5.28 1.84
CA SER A 155 19.34 5.71 0.84
C SER A 155 19.99 4.51 0.14
N LEU A 156 20.35 3.45 0.87
CA LEU A 156 20.93 2.23 0.29
C LEU A 156 19.92 1.51 -0.62
N SER A 157 18.67 1.36 -0.19
CA SER A 157 17.60 0.76 -1.01
C SER A 157 17.38 1.53 -2.29
N LEU A 158 17.32 2.88 -2.24
CA LEU A 158 17.09 3.72 -3.41
C LEU A 158 18.28 3.73 -4.39
N ILE A 159 19.52 3.52 -3.93
CA ILE A 159 20.71 3.38 -4.79
C ILE A 159 20.61 2.08 -5.60
N HIS A 160 20.27 0.96 -4.98
CA HIS A 160 20.12 -0.33 -5.67
C HIS A 160 19.03 -0.29 -6.75
N ILE A 161 17.88 0.34 -6.47
CA ILE A 161 16.79 0.55 -7.43
C ILE A 161 17.29 1.32 -8.66
N SER A 162 18.06 2.39 -8.45
CA SER A 162 18.56 3.25 -9.53
C SER A 162 19.58 2.55 -10.43
N GLU A 163 20.35 1.61 -9.91
CA GLU A 163 21.33 0.83 -10.68
C GLU A 163 20.69 -0.29 -11.50
N ALA A 164 19.68 -0.98 -10.96
CA ALA A 164 18.94 -2.01 -11.67
C ALA A 164 18.23 -1.45 -12.91
N THR A 165 17.64 -0.26 -12.79
CA THR A 165 16.94 0.43 -13.89
C THR A 165 17.89 0.93 -15.01
N ARG A 166 19.19 1.09 -14.73
CA ARG A 166 20.19 1.49 -15.74
C ARG A 166 20.74 0.33 -16.56
N ARG A 167 20.51 -0.91 -16.12
CA ARG A 167 21.03 -2.13 -16.77
C ARG A 167 19.99 -2.85 -17.64
N SER A 168 18.75 -2.39 -17.65
CA SER A 168 17.63 -2.85 -18.49
C SER A 168 17.35 -1.85 -19.61
#